data_cc8d892d0d95764cf33fbb597365fbad
#
_entry.id   cc8d892d0d95764cf33fbb597365fbad
#
_cell.length_a   1.000
_cell.length_b   1.000
_cell.length_c   1.000
_cell.angle_alpha   90.00
_cell.angle_beta   90.00
_cell.angle_gamma   90.00
#
_symmetry.space_group_name_H-M   'P 1'
#
loop_
_entity.id
_entity.type
_entity.pdbx_description
1 polymer ?
#
loop_
_entity_poly.entity_id
_entity_poly.type
_entity_poly.pdbx_seq_one_letter_code
_entity_poly.pdbx_strand_id
1 'polypeptide(L)'
;LYWHAEPEEVKPIPDAAEAALLPEEIKTTEQLYLTGLHLEQYRHATYNPVDYYEEALRRDPIDVRNNNALGLWYIRKGRFRKAEQYLLTAVKTLQKRNPNPYDGEPLYNLGLALKYQGRYNEAYDRFYKSCWNAAWQDAGYFACAQIATMQGRLEDALDEVDRSLIRNWHHHKARALRTAILRQMGKAKEALQVIEDSLAIDQFNFGCRYEKYLITHAAEDLLTLRTMMRGEAHNYDEIALDYC
;
A
#
# COMPACT_ATOMS: atom_id res chain seq x y z
N LEU A 1 8.05 26.29 -17.79
CA LEU A 1 9.05 25.18 -17.74
C LEU A 1 9.46 24.87 -19.18
N TYR A 2 10.73 25.18 -19.51
CA TYR A 2 11.32 24.87 -20.80
C TYR A 2 12.23 23.67 -20.64
N TRP A 3 11.92 22.58 -21.35
CA TRP A 3 12.79 21.39 -21.41
C TRP A 3 13.58 21.42 -22.71
N HIS A 4 14.89 21.33 -22.63
CA HIS A 4 15.79 21.21 -23.77
C HIS A 4 16.36 19.79 -23.74
N ALA A 5 16.15 19.03 -24.81
CA ALA A 5 16.81 17.74 -24.96
C ALA A 5 18.31 17.95 -24.99
N GLU A 6 19.05 17.24 -24.16
CA GLU A 6 20.51 17.19 -24.29
C GLU A 6 20.86 16.57 -25.65
N PRO A 7 21.96 17.03 -26.28
CA PRO A 7 22.40 16.42 -27.52
C PRO A 7 22.68 14.93 -27.30
N GLU A 8 22.15 14.09 -28.19
CA GLU A 8 22.40 12.64 -28.14
C GLU A 8 23.89 12.35 -28.20
N GLU A 9 24.48 11.99 -27.05
CA GLU A 9 25.79 11.32 -27.07
C GLU A 9 25.61 9.94 -27.72
N VAL A 10 26.32 9.69 -28.76
CA VAL A 10 26.41 8.35 -29.36
C VAL A 10 27.14 7.44 -28.37
N LYS A 11 26.36 6.84 -27.45
CA LYS A 11 26.89 5.84 -26.53
C LYS A 11 27.12 4.52 -27.28
N PRO A 12 28.21 3.80 -27.02
CA PRO A 12 28.37 2.46 -27.57
C PRO A 12 27.19 1.57 -27.18
N ILE A 13 26.76 0.72 -28.09
CA ILE A 13 25.69 -0.25 -27.79
C ILE A 13 26.18 -1.14 -26.63
N PRO A 14 25.49 -1.21 -25.51
CA PRO A 14 25.88 -2.05 -24.40
C PRO A 14 25.88 -3.54 -24.82
N ASP A 15 26.72 -4.33 -24.18
CA ASP A 15 26.71 -5.78 -24.35
C ASP A 15 25.32 -6.37 -24.01
N ALA A 16 25.04 -7.53 -24.60
CA ALA A 16 23.77 -8.22 -24.32
C ALA A 16 23.63 -8.50 -22.82
N ALA A 17 22.41 -8.35 -22.29
CA ALA A 17 22.15 -8.67 -20.90
C ALA A 17 22.43 -10.15 -20.62
N GLU A 18 23.16 -10.43 -19.55
CA GLU A 18 23.43 -11.78 -19.08
C GLU A 18 22.25 -12.33 -18.28
N ALA A 19 22.05 -13.64 -18.35
CA ALA A 19 21.04 -14.31 -17.52
C ALA A 19 21.42 -14.19 -16.03
N ALA A 20 20.40 -14.14 -15.16
CA ALA A 20 20.64 -14.16 -13.72
C ALA A 20 21.38 -15.45 -13.33
N LEU A 21 22.37 -15.34 -12.44
CA LEU A 21 23.04 -16.48 -11.85
C LEU A 21 22.05 -17.32 -11.05
N LEU A 22 22.29 -18.63 -10.95
CA LEU A 22 21.53 -19.49 -10.06
C LEU A 22 21.68 -19.03 -8.59
N PRO A 23 20.69 -19.24 -7.74
CA PRO A 23 20.74 -18.76 -6.34
C PRO A 23 22.00 -19.22 -5.59
N GLU A 24 22.43 -20.46 -5.80
CA GLU A 24 23.60 -21.04 -5.14
C GLU A 24 24.93 -20.40 -5.59
N GLU A 25 24.99 -19.86 -6.77
CA GLU A 25 26.17 -19.22 -7.36
C GLU A 25 26.37 -17.78 -6.84
N ILE A 26 25.30 -17.15 -6.36
CA ILE A 26 25.36 -15.80 -5.82
C ILE A 26 26.02 -15.81 -4.44
N LYS A 27 27.00 -14.95 -4.22
CA LYS A 27 27.87 -15.01 -3.04
C LYS A 27 27.23 -14.45 -1.76
N THR A 28 26.43 -13.38 -1.86
CA THR A 28 25.93 -12.65 -0.69
C THR A 28 24.41 -12.67 -0.61
N THR A 29 23.87 -12.61 0.62
CA THR A 29 22.42 -12.50 0.85
C THR A 29 21.84 -11.20 0.29
N GLU A 30 22.63 -10.13 0.25
CA GLU A 30 22.23 -8.87 -0.37
C GLU A 30 22.02 -9.01 -1.88
N GLN A 31 22.96 -9.63 -2.59
CA GLN A 31 22.81 -9.87 -4.02
C GLN A 31 21.65 -10.82 -4.33
N LEU A 32 21.42 -11.83 -3.48
CA LEU A 32 20.24 -12.71 -3.57
C LEU A 32 18.97 -11.88 -3.46
N TYR A 33 18.87 -11.01 -2.45
CA TYR A 33 17.72 -10.11 -2.30
C TYR A 33 17.51 -9.23 -3.54
N LEU A 34 18.56 -8.55 -4.01
CA LEU A 34 18.46 -7.64 -5.15
C LEU A 34 18.09 -8.37 -6.45
N THR A 35 18.65 -9.57 -6.66
CA THR A 35 18.30 -10.39 -7.83
C THR A 35 16.84 -10.86 -7.74
N GLY A 36 16.40 -11.37 -6.59
CA GLY A 36 15.01 -11.76 -6.37
C GLY A 36 14.05 -10.59 -6.58
N LEU A 37 14.37 -9.41 -6.03
CA LEU A 37 13.57 -8.21 -6.20
C LEU A 37 13.47 -7.78 -7.68
N HIS A 38 14.58 -7.81 -8.40
CA HIS A 38 14.62 -7.50 -9.83
C HIS A 38 13.72 -8.45 -10.63
N LEU A 39 13.86 -9.76 -10.41
CA LEU A 39 13.02 -10.77 -11.08
C LEU A 39 11.53 -10.60 -10.77
N GLU A 40 11.19 -10.21 -9.54
CA GLU A 40 9.82 -9.95 -9.13
C GLU A 40 9.26 -8.70 -9.80
N GLN A 41 10.00 -7.61 -9.84
CA GLN A 41 9.61 -6.34 -10.45
C GLN A 41 9.38 -6.47 -11.97
N TYR A 42 10.25 -7.20 -12.65
CA TYR A 42 10.15 -7.44 -14.09
C TYR A 42 9.28 -8.65 -14.45
N ARG A 43 8.70 -9.34 -13.45
CA ARG A 43 7.87 -10.53 -13.65
C ARG A 43 8.53 -11.56 -14.55
N HIS A 44 9.79 -11.88 -14.26
CA HIS A 44 10.60 -12.77 -15.09
C HIS A 44 9.94 -14.14 -15.25
N ALA A 45 9.83 -14.62 -16.51
CA ALA A 45 9.08 -15.84 -16.81
C ALA A 45 9.81 -17.13 -16.43
N THR A 46 11.14 -17.12 -16.42
CA THR A 46 11.97 -18.32 -16.27
C THR A 46 12.47 -18.52 -14.85
N TYR A 47 12.86 -17.45 -14.17
CA TYR A 47 13.44 -17.50 -12.83
C TYR A 47 12.40 -17.05 -11.80
N ASN A 48 12.26 -17.85 -10.74
CA ASN A 48 11.32 -17.56 -9.66
C ASN A 48 12.03 -16.74 -8.56
N PRO A 49 11.58 -15.53 -8.22
CA PRO A 49 12.20 -14.71 -7.19
C PRO A 49 12.26 -15.38 -5.81
N VAL A 50 11.30 -16.25 -5.51
CA VAL A 50 11.23 -16.98 -4.22
C VAL A 50 12.48 -17.82 -3.99
N ASP A 51 13.02 -18.44 -5.02
CA ASP A 51 14.20 -19.32 -4.90
C ASP A 51 15.43 -18.54 -4.39
N TYR A 52 15.55 -17.29 -4.77
CA TYR A 52 16.62 -16.40 -4.32
C TYR A 52 16.42 -15.96 -2.87
N TYR A 53 15.20 -15.61 -2.49
CA TYR A 53 14.88 -15.25 -1.11
C TYR A 53 15.05 -16.45 -0.16
N GLU A 54 14.62 -17.64 -0.57
CA GLU A 54 14.76 -18.87 0.22
C GLU A 54 16.23 -19.28 0.38
N GLU A 55 17.05 -19.14 -0.67
CA GLU A 55 18.50 -19.37 -0.55
C GLU A 55 19.16 -18.36 0.40
N ALA A 56 18.77 -17.11 0.35
CA ALA A 56 19.26 -16.12 1.30
C ALA A 56 18.91 -16.48 2.75
N LEU A 57 17.67 -16.93 3.01
CA LEU A 57 17.23 -17.34 4.34
C LEU A 57 17.81 -18.69 4.77
N ARG A 58 18.22 -19.55 3.84
CA ARG A 58 18.99 -20.76 4.16
C ARG A 58 20.36 -20.41 4.76
N ARG A 59 20.97 -19.31 4.28
CA ARG A 59 22.28 -18.82 4.79
C ARG A 59 22.13 -17.96 6.04
N ASP A 60 21.13 -17.06 6.06
CA ASP A 60 20.80 -16.21 7.21
C ASP A 60 19.30 -16.20 7.47
N PRO A 61 18.80 -17.10 8.35
CA PRO A 61 17.36 -17.24 8.62
C PRO A 61 16.70 -15.99 9.22
N ILE A 62 17.48 -15.05 9.73
CA ILE A 62 16.97 -13.82 10.36
C ILE A 62 17.20 -12.57 9.51
N ASP A 63 17.66 -12.71 8.28
CA ASP A 63 17.78 -11.58 7.34
C ASP A 63 16.44 -10.86 7.18
N VAL A 64 16.44 -9.54 7.50
CA VAL A 64 15.21 -8.74 7.56
C VAL A 64 14.59 -8.57 6.19
N ARG A 65 15.40 -8.28 5.16
CA ARG A 65 14.90 -7.96 3.82
C ARG A 65 14.32 -9.18 3.12
N ASN A 66 14.99 -10.31 3.20
CA ASN A 66 14.50 -11.53 2.58
C ASN A 66 13.27 -12.10 3.28
N ASN A 67 13.20 -12.02 4.63
CA ASN A 67 11.97 -12.34 5.37
C ASN A 67 10.82 -11.40 5.00
N ASN A 68 11.06 -10.09 4.88
CA ASN A 68 10.04 -9.13 4.46
C ASN A 68 9.56 -9.39 3.02
N ALA A 69 10.48 -9.66 2.08
CA ALA A 69 10.14 -9.96 0.69
C ALA A 69 9.26 -11.22 0.56
N LEU A 70 9.62 -12.32 1.24
CA LEU A 70 8.78 -13.52 1.27
C LEU A 70 7.45 -13.27 1.97
N GLY A 71 7.43 -12.51 3.04
CA GLY A 71 6.20 -12.09 3.71
C GLY A 71 5.25 -11.39 2.74
N LEU A 72 5.75 -10.37 2.02
CA LEU A 72 4.97 -9.63 1.02
C LEU A 72 4.53 -10.52 -0.15
N TRP A 73 5.40 -11.41 -0.62
CA TRP A 73 5.04 -12.40 -1.64
C TRP A 73 3.85 -13.26 -1.20
N TYR A 74 3.86 -13.77 0.04
CA TYR A 74 2.77 -14.59 0.54
C TYR A 74 1.48 -13.80 0.81
N ILE A 75 1.56 -12.50 1.17
CA ILE A 75 0.38 -11.61 1.23
C ILE A 75 -0.28 -11.55 -0.16
N ARG A 76 0.49 -11.29 -1.21
CA ARG A 76 -0.02 -11.22 -2.60
C ARG A 76 -0.64 -12.54 -3.10
N LYS A 77 -0.27 -13.66 -2.48
CA LYS A 77 -0.86 -14.98 -2.75
C LYS A 77 -2.03 -15.35 -1.82
N GLY A 78 -2.49 -14.43 -0.96
CA GLY A 78 -3.55 -14.68 0.01
C GLY A 78 -3.17 -15.65 1.15
N ARG A 79 -1.87 -15.95 1.31
CA ARG A 79 -1.37 -16.89 2.33
C ARG A 79 -0.95 -16.15 3.60
N PHE A 80 -1.88 -15.44 4.21
CA PHE A 80 -1.60 -14.49 5.29
C PHE A 80 -0.94 -15.10 6.53
N ARG A 81 -1.34 -16.32 6.94
CA ARG A 81 -0.68 -17.02 8.07
C ARG A 81 0.77 -17.37 7.77
N LYS A 82 1.09 -17.74 6.53
CA LYS A 82 2.48 -18.00 6.13
C LYS A 82 3.27 -16.71 6.04
N ALA A 83 2.68 -15.66 5.51
CA ALA A 83 3.28 -14.33 5.47
C ALA A 83 3.64 -13.82 6.87
N GLU A 84 2.73 -13.98 7.83
CA GLU A 84 2.95 -13.56 9.23
C GLU A 84 4.20 -14.16 9.83
N GLN A 85 4.51 -15.43 9.58
CA GLN A 85 5.70 -16.11 10.14
C GLN A 85 7.01 -15.42 9.72
N TYR A 86 7.13 -15.11 8.43
CA TYR A 86 8.29 -14.40 7.90
C TYR A 86 8.36 -12.96 8.42
N LEU A 87 7.23 -12.26 8.41
CA LEU A 87 7.16 -10.85 8.84
C LEU A 87 7.42 -10.69 10.35
N LEU A 88 6.97 -11.62 11.17
CA LEU A 88 7.32 -11.64 12.59
C LEU A 88 8.84 -11.81 12.80
N THR A 89 9.49 -12.67 12.00
CA THR A 89 10.95 -12.83 12.05
C THR A 89 11.65 -11.53 11.65
N ALA A 90 11.22 -10.89 10.56
CA ALA A 90 11.75 -9.61 10.11
C ALA A 90 11.59 -8.52 11.18
N VAL A 91 10.39 -8.33 11.72
CA VAL A 91 10.10 -7.32 12.75
C VAL A 91 10.89 -7.58 14.04
N LYS A 92 10.93 -8.84 14.50
CA LYS A 92 11.69 -9.22 15.70
C LYS A 92 13.18 -8.90 15.56
N THR A 93 13.75 -9.21 14.40
CA THR A 93 15.17 -8.93 14.13
C THR A 93 15.42 -7.43 14.04
N LEU A 94 14.56 -6.72 13.30
CA LEU A 94 14.65 -5.26 13.10
C LEU A 94 14.58 -4.49 14.43
N GLN A 95 13.70 -4.92 15.34
CA GLN A 95 13.51 -4.26 16.63
C GLN A 95 14.43 -4.76 17.74
N LYS A 96 15.28 -5.75 17.50
CA LYS A 96 16.14 -6.37 18.54
C LYS A 96 17.01 -5.36 19.31
N ARG A 97 17.53 -4.35 18.61
CA ARG A 97 18.43 -3.33 19.19
C ARG A 97 17.82 -1.93 19.20
N ASN A 98 16.78 -1.70 18.41
CA ASN A 98 16.11 -0.42 18.30
C ASN A 98 14.59 -0.64 18.21
N PRO A 99 13.83 -0.35 19.28
CA PRO A 99 12.36 -0.49 19.24
C PRO A 99 11.68 0.43 18.22
N ASN A 100 12.38 1.46 17.75
CA ASN A 100 11.94 2.40 16.73
C ASN A 100 12.87 2.31 15.51
N PRO A 101 12.77 1.24 14.71
CA PRO A 101 13.66 1.04 13.58
C PRO A 101 13.45 2.11 12.52
N TYR A 102 14.51 2.36 11.73
CA TYR A 102 14.47 3.30 10.63
C TYR A 102 13.52 2.85 9.51
N ASP A 103 13.41 1.53 9.28
CA ASP A 103 12.54 0.95 8.26
C ASP A 103 11.18 0.56 8.85
N GLY A 104 10.11 1.10 8.30
CA GLY A 104 8.72 0.80 8.70
C GLY A 104 8.06 -0.29 7.86
N GLU A 105 8.68 -0.71 6.73
CA GLU A 105 8.04 -1.63 5.79
C GLU A 105 7.65 -2.98 6.40
N PRO A 106 8.51 -3.69 7.14
CA PRO A 106 8.14 -4.97 7.74
C PRO A 106 6.98 -4.85 8.74
N LEU A 107 6.89 -3.71 9.44
CA LEU A 107 5.79 -3.44 10.37
C LEU A 107 4.47 -3.23 9.61
N TYR A 108 4.49 -2.44 8.53
CA TYR A 108 3.32 -2.22 7.69
C TYR A 108 2.84 -3.53 7.05
N ASN A 109 3.73 -4.31 6.46
CA ASN A 109 3.41 -5.59 5.85
C ASN A 109 2.86 -6.60 6.87
N LEU A 110 3.39 -6.62 8.10
CA LEU A 110 2.83 -7.43 9.19
C LEU A 110 1.41 -6.97 9.54
N GLY A 111 1.18 -5.65 9.58
CA GLY A 111 -0.15 -5.07 9.74
C GLY A 111 -1.14 -5.58 8.69
N LEU A 112 -0.74 -5.61 7.41
CA LEU A 112 -1.55 -6.17 6.32
C LEU A 112 -1.87 -7.66 6.54
N ALA A 113 -0.85 -8.47 6.88
CA ALA A 113 -1.06 -9.89 7.12
C ALA A 113 -2.03 -10.15 8.27
N LEU A 114 -2.01 -9.33 9.32
CA LEU A 114 -2.91 -9.40 10.46
C LEU A 114 -4.32 -8.91 10.12
N LYS A 115 -4.43 -7.78 9.38
CA LYS A 115 -5.72 -7.22 8.94
C LYS A 115 -6.51 -8.23 8.12
N TYR A 116 -5.86 -8.88 7.14
CA TYR A 116 -6.51 -9.90 6.31
C TYR A 116 -6.82 -11.21 7.04
N GLN A 117 -6.36 -11.37 8.29
CA GLN A 117 -6.76 -12.44 9.19
C GLN A 117 -7.88 -12.02 10.17
N GLY A 118 -8.39 -10.79 10.06
CA GLY A 118 -9.42 -10.24 10.96
C GLY A 118 -8.88 -9.80 12.34
N ARG A 119 -7.55 -9.76 12.52
CA ARG A 119 -6.90 -9.37 13.78
C ARG A 119 -6.67 -7.85 13.81
N TYR A 120 -7.76 -7.09 13.75
CA TYR A 120 -7.72 -5.65 13.53
C TYR A 120 -6.97 -4.85 14.57
N ASN A 121 -7.09 -5.16 15.86
CA ASN A 121 -6.38 -4.42 16.92
C ASN A 121 -4.85 -4.61 16.80
N GLU A 122 -4.41 -5.84 16.57
CA GLU A 122 -2.99 -6.12 16.38
C GLU A 122 -2.46 -5.48 15.09
N ALA A 123 -3.27 -5.50 14.01
CA ALA A 123 -2.93 -4.84 12.76
C ALA A 123 -2.76 -3.32 12.95
N TYR A 124 -3.70 -2.69 13.67
CA TYR A 124 -3.66 -1.27 14.00
C TYR A 124 -2.35 -0.89 14.70
N ASP A 125 -1.95 -1.65 15.72
CA ASP A 125 -0.69 -1.40 16.44
C ASP A 125 0.53 -1.46 15.51
N ARG A 126 0.53 -2.37 14.53
CA ARG A 126 1.62 -2.50 13.56
C ARG A 126 1.62 -1.36 12.55
N PHE A 127 0.47 -0.98 12.02
CA PHE A 127 0.34 0.18 11.13
C PHE A 127 0.75 1.47 11.85
N TYR A 128 0.24 1.71 13.05
CA TYR A 128 0.59 2.90 13.82
C TYR A 128 2.10 2.95 14.11
N LYS A 129 2.70 1.81 14.44
CA LYS A 129 4.14 1.73 14.65
C LYS A 129 4.94 2.00 13.39
N SER A 130 4.47 1.60 12.21
CA SER A 130 5.13 1.89 10.93
C SER A 130 5.18 3.39 10.63
N CYS A 131 4.21 4.17 11.11
CA CYS A 131 4.12 5.63 10.92
C CYS A 131 5.26 6.41 11.61
N TRP A 132 6.06 5.78 12.45
CA TRP A 132 7.26 6.41 13.03
C TRP A 132 8.33 6.63 11.96
N ASN A 133 8.27 5.92 10.86
CA ASN A 133 9.04 6.20 9.66
C ASN A 133 8.22 7.10 8.72
N ALA A 134 8.81 8.22 8.28
CA ALA A 134 8.13 9.21 7.44
C ALA A 134 7.63 8.62 6.11
N ALA A 135 8.34 7.66 5.54
CA ALA A 135 7.96 7.01 4.27
C ALA A 135 6.67 6.18 4.39
N TRP A 136 6.31 5.74 5.60
CA TRP A 136 5.14 4.90 5.85
C TRP A 136 3.98 5.65 6.50
N GLN A 137 4.10 6.96 6.73
CA GLN A 137 3.06 7.74 7.41
C GLN A 137 1.76 7.82 6.60
N ASP A 138 1.84 8.03 5.30
CA ASP A 138 0.64 8.06 4.44
C ASP A 138 -0.11 6.72 4.52
N ALA A 139 0.52 5.64 4.10
CA ALA A 139 -0.10 4.32 4.05
C ALA A 139 -0.50 3.78 5.44
N GLY A 140 0.35 4.01 6.46
CA GLY A 140 0.11 3.55 7.82
C GLY A 140 -1.07 4.25 8.48
N TYR A 141 -1.15 5.59 8.42
CA TYR A 141 -2.29 6.33 8.96
C TYR A 141 -3.58 6.04 8.20
N PHE A 142 -3.52 5.88 6.87
CA PHE A 142 -4.69 5.47 6.11
C PHE A 142 -5.21 4.10 6.55
N ALA A 143 -4.33 3.12 6.76
CA ALA A 143 -4.71 1.80 7.24
C ALA A 143 -5.28 1.83 8.67
N CYS A 144 -4.73 2.68 9.56
CA CYS A 144 -5.29 2.93 10.88
C CYS A 144 -6.69 3.54 10.78
N ALA A 145 -6.87 4.56 9.94
CA ALA A 145 -8.17 5.20 9.71
C ALA A 145 -9.23 4.22 9.20
N GLN A 146 -8.87 3.30 8.30
CA GLN A 146 -9.78 2.26 7.85
C GLN A 146 -10.25 1.38 9.02
N ILE A 147 -9.34 0.91 9.87
CA ILE A 147 -9.68 0.07 11.02
C ILE A 147 -10.51 0.86 12.04
N ALA A 148 -10.14 2.10 12.35
CA ALA A 148 -10.89 2.94 13.27
C ALA A 148 -12.33 3.21 12.76
N THR A 149 -12.49 3.44 11.45
CA THR A 149 -13.82 3.59 10.82
C THR A 149 -14.66 2.31 10.96
N MET A 150 -14.10 1.14 10.67
CA MET A 150 -14.77 -0.16 10.83
C MET A 150 -15.19 -0.41 12.28
N GLN A 151 -14.46 0.11 13.25
CA GLN A 151 -14.75 -0.01 14.68
C GLN A 151 -15.68 1.09 15.21
N GLY A 152 -16.12 2.03 14.36
CA GLY A 152 -16.99 3.15 14.76
C GLY A 152 -16.28 4.25 15.55
N ARG A 153 -14.95 4.24 15.62
CA ARG A 153 -14.14 5.28 16.27
C ARG A 153 -13.88 6.44 15.29
N LEU A 154 -14.97 7.18 14.99
CA LEU A 154 -14.99 8.13 13.88
C LEU A 154 -14.09 9.34 14.11
N GLU A 155 -13.94 9.83 15.33
CA GLU A 155 -13.04 10.93 15.69
C GLU A 155 -11.58 10.54 15.49
N ASP A 156 -11.17 9.35 15.95
CA ASP A 156 -9.82 8.82 15.73
C ASP A 156 -9.56 8.62 14.24
N ALA A 157 -10.54 8.05 13.53
CA ALA A 157 -10.44 7.81 12.09
C ALA A 157 -10.26 9.11 11.29
N LEU A 158 -10.93 10.18 11.69
CA LEU A 158 -10.81 11.49 11.05
C LEU A 158 -9.41 12.09 11.27
N ASP A 159 -8.87 12.05 12.51
CA ASP A 159 -7.51 12.52 12.79
C ASP A 159 -6.47 11.74 11.99
N GLU A 160 -6.62 10.42 11.91
CA GLU A 160 -5.67 9.55 11.18
C GLU A 160 -5.72 9.76 9.66
N VAL A 161 -6.91 9.85 9.07
CA VAL A 161 -7.01 10.11 7.63
C VAL A 161 -6.49 11.51 7.27
N ASP A 162 -6.67 12.49 8.15
CA ASP A 162 -6.10 13.83 7.97
C ASP A 162 -4.57 13.79 8.03
N ARG A 163 -3.97 13.01 8.94
CA ARG A 163 -2.51 12.79 8.99
C ARG A 163 -1.97 12.12 7.72
N SER A 164 -2.69 11.15 7.16
CA SER A 164 -2.36 10.56 5.86
C SER A 164 -2.35 11.62 4.76
N LEU A 165 -3.41 12.44 4.68
CA LEU A 165 -3.56 13.49 3.66
C LEU A 165 -2.53 14.64 3.80
N ILE A 166 -2.04 14.93 5.00
CA ILE A 166 -0.91 15.87 5.21
C ILE A 166 0.35 15.35 4.49
N ARG A 167 0.55 14.05 4.42
CA ARG A 167 1.70 13.43 3.77
C ARG A 167 1.52 13.23 2.28
N ASN A 168 0.33 12.87 1.88
CA ASN A 168 -0.04 12.65 0.48
C ASN A 168 -1.39 13.28 0.16
N TRP A 169 -1.35 14.53 -0.24
CA TRP A 169 -2.55 15.30 -0.61
C TRP A 169 -3.34 14.66 -1.76
N HIS A 170 -2.68 13.91 -2.63
CA HIS A 170 -3.27 13.20 -3.77
C HIS A 170 -3.72 11.76 -3.46
N HIS A 171 -3.80 11.37 -2.20
CA HIS A 171 -4.30 10.06 -1.82
C HIS A 171 -5.83 9.98 -2.01
N HIS A 172 -6.28 9.61 -3.21
CA HIS A 172 -7.70 9.63 -3.58
C HIS A 172 -8.58 8.73 -2.70
N LYS A 173 -8.11 7.55 -2.30
CA LYS A 173 -8.84 6.66 -1.38
C LYS A 173 -8.96 7.26 0.03
N ALA A 174 -7.94 7.94 0.53
CA ALA A 174 -8.00 8.64 1.80
C ALA A 174 -9.01 9.80 1.76
N ARG A 175 -9.12 10.54 0.65
CA ARG A 175 -10.14 11.56 0.45
C ARG A 175 -11.55 10.98 0.47
N ALA A 176 -11.78 9.86 -0.21
CA ALA A 176 -13.05 9.17 -0.19
C ALA A 176 -13.41 8.68 1.22
N LEU A 177 -12.45 8.05 1.92
CA LEU A 177 -12.64 7.62 3.32
C LEU A 177 -12.96 8.78 4.25
N ARG A 178 -12.23 9.91 4.14
CA ARG A 178 -12.51 11.13 4.90
C ARG A 178 -13.94 11.61 4.71
N THR A 179 -14.41 11.58 3.46
CA THR A 179 -15.79 11.96 3.12
C THR A 179 -16.81 11.03 3.77
N ALA A 180 -16.56 9.71 3.71
CA ALA A 180 -17.41 8.70 4.34
C ALA A 180 -17.49 8.88 5.87
N ILE A 181 -16.36 9.15 6.52
CA ILE A 181 -16.28 9.44 7.95
C ILE A 181 -17.12 10.67 8.30
N LEU A 182 -16.94 11.79 7.59
CA LEU A 182 -17.68 13.03 7.82
C LEU A 182 -19.19 12.83 7.61
N ARG A 183 -19.60 12.06 6.60
CA ARG A 183 -21.00 11.71 6.40
C ARG A 183 -21.55 10.90 7.58
N GLN A 184 -20.83 9.91 8.07
CA GLN A 184 -21.24 9.10 9.22
C GLN A 184 -21.31 9.92 10.52
N MET A 185 -20.47 10.94 10.67
CA MET A 185 -20.53 11.91 11.78
C MET A 185 -21.67 12.93 11.65
N GLY A 186 -22.47 12.88 10.57
CA GLY A 186 -23.53 13.87 10.31
C GLY A 186 -23.05 15.22 9.81
N LYS A 187 -21.77 15.34 9.45
CA LYS A 187 -21.13 16.59 8.98
C LYS A 187 -21.23 16.74 7.46
N ALA A 188 -22.46 16.66 6.93
CA ALA A 188 -22.71 16.62 5.48
C ALA A 188 -22.13 17.82 4.72
N LYS A 189 -22.16 19.04 5.30
CA LYS A 189 -21.59 20.25 4.65
C LYS A 189 -20.08 20.14 4.47
N GLU A 190 -19.38 19.69 5.52
CA GLU A 190 -17.93 19.49 5.46
C GLU A 190 -17.57 18.38 4.45
N ALA A 191 -18.35 17.29 4.44
CA ALA A 191 -18.18 16.21 3.49
C ALA A 191 -18.31 16.68 2.04
N LEU A 192 -19.33 17.48 1.72
CA LEU A 192 -19.53 18.03 0.38
C LEU A 192 -18.38 18.96 -0.05
N GLN A 193 -17.83 19.76 0.86
CA GLN A 193 -16.66 20.58 0.55
C GLN A 193 -15.44 19.72 0.20
N VAL A 194 -15.19 18.64 0.97
CA VAL A 194 -14.09 17.70 0.66
C VAL A 194 -14.28 17.03 -0.70
N ILE A 195 -15.53 16.72 -1.06
CA ILE A 195 -15.85 16.17 -2.37
C ILE A 195 -15.52 17.15 -3.48
N GLU A 196 -15.95 18.40 -3.36
CA GLU A 196 -15.68 19.44 -4.35
C GLU A 196 -14.19 19.63 -4.56
N ASP A 197 -13.41 19.77 -3.48
CA ASP A 197 -11.96 19.87 -3.53
C ASP A 197 -11.30 18.66 -4.16
N SER A 198 -11.83 17.47 -3.88
CA SER A 198 -11.30 16.21 -4.43
C SER A 198 -11.58 16.05 -5.91
N LEU A 199 -12.78 16.43 -6.35
CA LEU A 199 -13.18 16.36 -7.76
C LEU A 199 -12.54 17.47 -8.61
N ALA A 200 -12.10 18.57 -7.99
CA ALA A 200 -11.28 19.57 -8.66
C ALA A 200 -9.85 19.07 -8.96
N ILE A 201 -9.33 18.14 -8.15
CA ILE A 201 -8.03 17.49 -8.37
C ILE A 201 -8.16 16.36 -9.39
N ASP A 202 -9.13 15.46 -9.18
CA ASP A 202 -9.41 14.33 -10.05
C ASP A 202 -10.91 14.08 -10.16
N GLN A 203 -11.45 14.39 -11.33
CA GLN A 203 -12.88 14.16 -11.64
C GLN A 203 -13.27 12.68 -11.65
N PHE A 204 -12.30 11.75 -11.74
CA PHE A 204 -12.52 10.30 -11.71
C PHE A 204 -12.40 9.68 -10.32
N ASN A 205 -12.33 10.48 -9.26
CA ASN A 205 -12.45 9.96 -7.91
C ASN A 205 -13.87 9.41 -7.68
N PHE A 206 -14.09 8.17 -8.08
CA PHE A 206 -15.41 7.52 -8.02
C PHE A 206 -15.89 7.32 -6.58
N GLY A 207 -15.00 7.10 -5.61
CA GLY A 207 -15.35 7.03 -4.20
C GLY A 207 -16.00 8.32 -3.71
N CYS A 208 -15.40 9.48 -3.99
CA CYS A 208 -15.98 10.79 -3.65
C CYS A 208 -17.29 11.05 -4.39
N ARG A 209 -17.44 10.64 -5.65
CA ARG A 209 -18.71 10.75 -6.37
C ARG A 209 -19.80 9.89 -5.78
N TYR A 210 -19.47 8.68 -5.35
CA TYR A 210 -20.42 7.81 -4.70
C TYR A 210 -20.87 8.36 -3.34
N GLU A 211 -19.93 8.86 -2.53
CA GLU A 211 -20.25 9.55 -1.28
C GLU A 211 -21.13 10.79 -1.50
N LYS A 212 -20.91 11.54 -2.58
CA LYS A 212 -21.79 12.66 -2.95
C LYS A 212 -23.22 12.20 -3.10
N TYR A 213 -23.44 11.14 -3.88
CA TYR A 213 -24.78 10.54 -4.03
C TYR A 213 -25.37 10.08 -2.70
N LEU A 214 -24.58 9.45 -1.83
CA LEU A 214 -25.05 9.01 -0.51
C LEU A 214 -25.46 10.16 0.42
N ILE A 215 -24.90 11.36 0.20
CA ILE A 215 -25.25 12.57 0.96
C ILE A 215 -26.47 13.27 0.35
N THR A 216 -26.48 13.46 -0.96
CA THR A 216 -27.49 14.29 -1.67
C THR A 216 -28.75 13.51 -2.02
N HIS A 217 -28.66 12.20 -2.22
CA HIS A 217 -29.67 11.33 -2.80
C HIS A 217 -30.18 11.81 -4.17
N ALA A 218 -29.44 12.68 -4.86
CA ALA A 218 -29.81 13.22 -6.15
C ALA A 218 -29.60 12.21 -7.27
N ALA A 219 -30.63 11.94 -8.06
CA ALA A 219 -30.57 11.00 -9.18
C ALA A 219 -29.51 11.41 -10.23
N GLU A 220 -29.26 12.71 -10.38
CA GLU A 220 -28.26 13.27 -11.28
C GLU A 220 -26.83 12.88 -10.87
N ASP A 221 -26.51 12.89 -9.58
CA ASP A 221 -25.19 12.48 -9.08
C ASP A 221 -24.94 11.00 -9.37
N LEU A 222 -25.95 10.14 -9.20
CA LEU A 222 -25.86 8.73 -9.53
C LEU A 222 -25.72 8.50 -11.04
N LEU A 223 -26.48 9.24 -11.84
CA LEU A 223 -26.41 9.15 -13.31
C LEU A 223 -25.02 9.56 -13.81
N THR A 224 -24.48 10.65 -13.28
CA THR A 224 -23.14 11.14 -13.62
C THR A 224 -22.08 10.08 -13.29
N LEU A 225 -22.13 9.50 -12.08
CA LEU A 225 -21.22 8.43 -11.68
C LEU A 225 -21.29 7.25 -12.65
N ARG A 226 -22.49 6.72 -12.92
CA ARG A 226 -22.67 5.58 -13.84
C ARG A 226 -22.18 5.86 -15.26
N THR A 227 -22.43 7.06 -15.76
CA THR A 227 -21.97 7.47 -17.09
C THR A 227 -20.45 7.49 -17.17
N MET A 228 -19.78 8.01 -16.13
CA MET A 228 -18.32 8.08 -16.10
C MET A 228 -17.67 6.70 -15.88
N MET A 229 -18.32 5.79 -15.16
CA MET A 229 -17.85 4.42 -14.96
C MET A 229 -17.99 3.54 -16.20
N ARG A 230 -18.76 3.96 -17.21
CA ARG A 230 -18.93 3.33 -18.53
C ARG A 230 -19.36 1.85 -18.50
N GLY A 231 -19.98 1.40 -17.42
CA GLY A 231 -20.37 -0.02 -17.26
C GLY A 231 -19.19 -0.98 -17.02
N GLU A 232 -17.98 -0.48 -16.84
CA GLU A 232 -16.80 -1.30 -16.55
C GLU A 232 -16.89 -1.92 -15.15
N ALA A 233 -17.00 -3.24 -15.07
CA ALA A 233 -17.16 -3.98 -13.82
C ALA A 233 -16.06 -3.63 -12.81
N HIS A 234 -14.82 -3.50 -13.27
CA HIS A 234 -13.66 -3.19 -12.43
C HIS A 234 -13.82 -1.87 -11.64
N ASN A 235 -14.45 -0.85 -12.24
CA ASN A 235 -14.70 0.42 -11.54
C ASN A 235 -15.71 0.26 -10.39
N TYR A 236 -16.68 -0.65 -10.54
CA TYR A 236 -17.63 -0.95 -9.46
C TYR A 236 -16.97 -1.78 -8.35
N ASP A 237 -16.13 -2.75 -8.73
CA ASP A 237 -15.38 -3.56 -7.78
C ASP A 237 -14.44 -2.71 -6.91
N GLU A 238 -13.77 -1.71 -7.49
CA GLU A 238 -12.92 -0.77 -6.76
C GLU A 238 -13.69 0.00 -5.67
N ILE A 239 -14.91 0.48 -5.98
CA ILE A 239 -15.76 1.12 -4.97
C ILE A 239 -16.20 0.09 -3.92
N ALA A 240 -16.66 -1.09 -4.34
CA ALA A 240 -17.14 -2.11 -3.41
C ALA A 240 -16.06 -2.54 -2.41
N LEU A 241 -14.80 -2.70 -2.87
CA LEU A 241 -13.67 -3.06 -2.02
C LEU A 241 -13.34 -2.00 -0.96
N ASP A 242 -13.64 -0.73 -1.22
CA ASP A 242 -13.42 0.34 -0.24
C ASP A 242 -14.44 0.31 0.92
N TYR A 243 -15.57 -0.43 0.76
CA TYR A 243 -16.63 -0.60 1.78
C TYR A 243 -16.64 -2.00 2.41
N CYS A 244 -15.71 -2.89 2.08
CA CYS A 244 -15.50 -4.19 2.72
C CYS A 244 -14.45 -4.11 3.80
#